data_31cf3d64dd8eafa71e5378dd4c049797
#
_entry.id   31cf3d64dd8eafa71e5378dd4c049797
#
_cell.length_a   1.000
_cell.length_b   1.000
_cell.length_c   1.000
_cell.angle_alpha   90.00
_cell.angle_beta   90.00
_cell.angle_gamma   90.00
#
_symmetry.space_group_name_H-M   'P 1'
#
loop_
_entity.id
_entity.type
_entity.pdbx_description
1 polymer ?
#
loop_
_entity_poly.entity_id
_entity_poly.type
_entity_poly.pdbx_seq_one_letter_code
_entity_poly.pdbx_strand_id
1 'polypeptide(L)'
;CLRLDINQAVKVLAQFKPQMGRGLFVDIKKEDKEYSIITDYYNASPESLKAGLEYLHQFKNPKKSAILGDMKELGKDELKFHFAAIPHIVKSGVKKLFLVGDIMSQLAQEIPKNILVYTYKNSDELAYDINKYIEGEEIILIKGSRGIHLEKVAEALGVTNAL
;
A
#
# COMPACT_ATOMS: atom_id res chain seq x y z
N CYS A 1 -27.76 21.96 14.27
CA CYS A 1 -26.32 21.75 14.42
C CYS A 1 -26.05 21.04 15.73
N LEU A 2 -25.46 19.85 15.70
CA LEU A 2 -24.98 19.16 16.89
C LEU A 2 -23.79 19.97 17.45
N ARG A 3 -23.96 20.48 18.70
CA ARG A 3 -22.85 21.13 19.43
C ARG A 3 -21.95 20.02 20.01
N LEU A 4 -21.08 19.46 19.18
CA LEU A 4 -20.10 18.49 19.65
C LEU A 4 -18.84 19.24 20.12
N ASP A 5 -18.35 18.86 21.29
CA ASP A 5 -17.03 19.31 21.75
C ASP A 5 -15.94 18.64 20.90
N ILE A 6 -15.25 19.44 20.11
CA ILE A 6 -14.17 18.97 19.22
C ILE A 6 -13.08 18.23 20.01
N ASN A 7 -12.72 18.68 21.20
CA ASN A 7 -11.69 18.01 22.01
C ASN A 7 -12.14 16.62 22.48
N GLN A 8 -13.43 16.46 22.76
CA GLN A 8 -13.99 15.17 23.12
C GLN A 8 -14.07 14.24 21.90
N ALA A 9 -14.45 14.77 20.73
CA ALA A 9 -14.45 14.04 19.48
C ALA A 9 -13.03 13.55 19.10
N VAL A 10 -12.03 14.40 19.21
CA VAL A 10 -10.61 14.04 18.95
C VAL A 10 -10.13 12.92 19.90
N LYS A 11 -10.48 12.99 21.20
CA LYS A 11 -10.11 11.93 22.16
C LYS A 11 -10.75 10.58 21.80
N VAL A 12 -11.99 10.57 21.34
CA VAL A 12 -12.68 9.33 20.91
C VAL A 12 -12.07 8.80 19.62
N LEU A 13 -11.81 9.68 18.64
CA LEU A 13 -11.16 9.29 17.37
C LEU A 13 -9.74 8.77 17.57
N ALA A 14 -8.99 9.30 18.53
CA ALA A 14 -7.64 8.81 18.86
C ALA A 14 -7.64 7.37 19.41
N GLN A 15 -8.78 6.88 19.91
CA GLN A 15 -8.93 5.49 20.37
C GLN A 15 -9.35 4.54 19.25
N PHE A 16 -9.73 5.09 18.08
CA PHE A 16 -10.15 4.28 16.94
C PHE A 16 -8.94 3.55 16.35
N LYS A 17 -9.01 2.23 16.29
CA LYS A 17 -8.02 1.40 15.59
C LYS A 17 -8.65 0.95 14.26
N PRO A 18 -8.01 1.26 13.12
CA PRO A 18 -8.44 0.71 11.83
C PRO A 18 -8.46 -0.82 11.87
N GLN A 19 -9.39 -1.42 11.13
CA GLN A 19 -9.34 -2.86 10.90
C GLN A 19 -8.17 -3.22 9.98
N MET A 20 -7.71 -4.46 10.09
CA MET A 20 -6.69 -5.00 9.20
C MET A 20 -7.09 -4.79 7.72
N GLY A 21 -6.15 -4.35 6.90
CA GLY A 21 -6.39 -4.03 5.50
C GLY A 21 -7.07 -2.66 5.23
N ARG A 22 -7.32 -1.85 6.26
CA ARG A 22 -7.96 -0.53 6.15
C ARG A 22 -7.10 0.60 6.74
N GLY A 23 -5.82 0.64 6.36
CA GLY A 23 -4.88 1.68 6.79
C GLY A 23 -4.24 1.43 8.16
N LEU A 24 -4.28 0.21 8.67
CA LEU A 24 -3.60 -0.13 9.93
C LEU A 24 -2.08 -0.14 9.71
N PHE A 25 -1.35 0.54 10.60
CA PHE A 25 0.11 0.52 10.67
C PHE A 25 0.55 -0.63 11.58
N VAL A 26 1.42 -1.50 11.09
CA VAL A 26 1.88 -2.69 11.80
C VAL A 26 3.40 -2.76 11.74
N ASP A 27 4.04 -2.87 12.91
CA ASP A 27 5.46 -3.15 13.00
C ASP A 27 5.70 -4.66 12.96
N ILE A 28 6.60 -5.08 12.10
CA ILE A 28 6.97 -6.48 11.90
C ILE A 28 8.40 -6.69 12.34
N LYS A 29 8.61 -7.75 13.11
CA LYS A 29 9.91 -8.31 13.38
C LYS A 29 9.95 -9.73 12.84
N LYS A 30 10.72 -9.96 11.81
CA LYS A 30 10.85 -11.25 11.13
C LYS A 30 12.33 -11.57 10.92
N GLU A 31 12.77 -12.67 11.52
CA GLU A 31 14.20 -13.05 11.55
C GLU A 31 15.02 -11.92 12.20
N ASP A 32 16.00 -11.39 11.48
CA ASP A 32 16.88 -10.28 11.88
C ASP A 32 16.44 -8.91 11.31
N LYS A 33 15.26 -8.85 10.67
CA LYS A 33 14.73 -7.64 10.01
C LYS A 33 13.55 -7.06 10.77
N GLU A 34 13.56 -5.74 10.91
CA GLU A 34 12.46 -4.95 11.45
C GLU A 34 11.98 -3.98 10.37
N TYR A 35 10.68 -3.91 10.13
CA TYR A 35 10.05 -3.01 9.14
C TYR A 35 8.60 -2.76 9.50
N SER A 36 8.00 -1.75 8.89
CA SER A 36 6.62 -1.37 9.16
C SER A 36 5.77 -1.51 7.90
N ILE A 37 4.53 -1.93 8.07
CA ILE A 37 3.57 -2.12 6.97
C ILE A 37 2.34 -1.27 7.21
N ILE A 38 1.92 -0.51 6.19
CA ILE A 38 0.62 0.13 6.11
C ILE A 38 -0.29 -0.84 5.35
N THR A 39 -1.18 -1.50 6.07
CA THR A 39 -2.10 -2.50 5.48
C THR A 39 -3.36 -1.80 4.99
N ASP A 40 -3.46 -1.54 3.69
CA ASP A 40 -4.62 -0.86 3.07
C ASP A 40 -5.11 -1.61 1.82
N TYR A 41 -5.21 -2.92 1.92
CA TYR A 41 -5.49 -3.84 0.82
C TYR A 41 -6.95 -4.35 0.76
N TYR A 42 -7.85 -3.83 1.59
CA TYR A 42 -9.26 -4.25 1.55
C TYR A 42 -9.96 -3.77 0.28
N ASN A 43 -9.69 -2.55 -0.16
CA ASN A 43 -10.20 -1.99 -1.40
C ASN A 43 -9.31 -0.86 -1.91
N ALA A 44 -9.43 -0.53 -3.21
CA ALA A 44 -8.72 0.59 -3.82
C ALA A 44 -9.61 1.34 -4.80
N SER A 45 -9.61 2.67 -4.70
CA SER A 45 -10.09 3.63 -5.69
C SER A 45 -8.96 4.62 -6.00
N PRO A 46 -9.05 5.40 -7.09
CA PRO A 46 -8.06 6.43 -7.40
C PRO A 46 -7.79 7.39 -6.23
N GLU A 47 -8.86 7.85 -5.56
CA GLU A 47 -8.77 8.77 -4.43
C GLU A 47 -8.12 8.12 -3.22
N SER A 48 -8.50 6.88 -2.91
CA SER A 48 -7.92 6.16 -1.76
C SER A 48 -6.48 5.75 -2.03
N LEU A 49 -6.10 5.42 -3.27
CA LEU A 49 -4.72 5.16 -3.65
C LEU A 49 -3.86 6.41 -3.49
N LYS A 50 -4.35 7.55 -3.98
CA LYS A 50 -3.71 8.86 -3.76
C LYS A 50 -3.50 9.13 -2.27
N ALA A 51 -4.55 8.98 -1.46
CA ALA A 51 -4.47 9.21 -0.01
C ALA A 51 -3.45 8.30 0.69
N GLY A 52 -3.39 7.01 0.32
CA GLY A 52 -2.40 6.06 0.84
C GLY A 52 -0.96 6.45 0.50
N LEU A 53 -0.72 6.89 -0.75
CA LEU A 53 0.59 7.36 -1.20
C LEU A 53 0.99 8.68 -0.52
N GLU A 54 0.05 9.60 -0.31
CA GLU A 54 0.26 10.84 0.44
C GLU A 54 0.57 10.55 1.92
N TYR A 55 -0.09 9.56 2.50
CA TYR A 55 0.21 9.11 3.86
C TYR A 55 1.62 8.52 3.95
N LEU A 56 2.01 7.65 3.01
CA LEU A 56 3.37 7.12 2.92
C LEU A 56 4.41 8.24 2.75
N HIS A 57 4.08 9.32 2.02
CA HIS A 57 4.96 10.46 1.83
C HIS A 57 5.34 11.17 3.14
N GLN A 58 4.45 11.19 4.13
CA GLN A 58 4.66 11.90 5.40
C GLN A 58 5.77 11.30 6.26
N PHE A 59 6.08 10.03 6.07
CA PHE A 59 7.17 9.39 6.80
C PHE A 59 8.54 9.88 6.29
N LYS A 60 9.43 10.24 7.21
CA LYS A 60 10.79 10.70 6.87
C LYS A 60 11.75 9.56 6.53
N ASN A 61 11.29 8.30 6.60
CA ASN A 61 12.11 7.14 6.29
C ASN A 61 12.57 7.17 4.81
N PRO A 62 13.87 7.02 4.52
CA PRO A 62 14.38 6.98 3.15
C PRO A 62 14.08 5.67 2.42
N LYS A 63 13.85 4.57 3.17
CA LYS A 63 13.53 3.25 2.63
C LYS A 63 12.01 3.07 2.58
N LYS A 64 11.39 3.48 1.48
CA LYS A 64 9.96 3.35 1.25
C LYS A 64 9.70 2.41 0.10
N SER A 65 8.76 1.49 0.30
CA SER A 65 8.29 0.55 -0.72
C SER A 65 6.76 0.65 -0.86
N ALA A 66 6.25 0.37 -2.04
CA ALA A 66 4.81 0.24 -2.24
C ALA A 66 4.50 -1.03 -3.04
N ILE A 67 3.47 -1.74 -2.61
CA ILE A 67 2.87 -2.89 -3.27
C ILE A 67 1.48 -2.46 -3.70
N LEU A 68 1.31 -2.25 -5.00
CA LEU A 68 0.08 -1.70 -5.57
C LEU A 68 -0.58 -2.73 -6.49
N GLY A 69 -1.82 -3.06 -6.18
CA GLY A 69 -2.65 -3.96 -6.99
C GLY A 69 -3.66 -3.19 -7.86
N ASP A 70 -4.19 -3.86 -8.89
CA ASP A 70 -5.23 -3.29 -9.73
C ASP A 70 -6.37 -2.70 -8.91
N MET A 71 -6.88 -1.57 -9.38
CA MET A 71 -8.15 -0.99 -8.94
C MET A 71 -9.28 -1.53 -9.81
N LYS A 72 -10.21 -2.24 -9.22
CA LYS A 72 -11.36 -2.83 -9.92
C LYS A 72 -12.56 -1.88 -9.91
N GLU A 73 -13.56 -2.17 -10.73
CA GLU A 73 -14.85 -1.45 -10.79
C GLU A 73 -14.76 -0.01 -11.28
N LEU A 74 -13.72 0.34 -12.04
CA LEU A 74 -13.52 1.69 -12.60
C LEU A 74 -14.16 1.90 -13.97
N GLY A 75 -14.75 0.84 -14.56
CA GLY A 75 -15.42 0.92 -15.86
C GLY A 75 -14.46 1.19 -17.02
N LYS A 76 -14.94 1.92 -18.03
CA LYS A 76 -14.21 2.13 -19.29
C LYS A 76 -12.92 2.94 -19.16
N ASP A 77 -12.81 3.75 -18.12
CA ASP A 77 -11.66 4.63 -17.88
C ASP A 77 -10.62 4.01 -16.93
N GLU A 78 -10.73 2.70 -16.63
CA GLU A 78 -9.86 2.04 -15.64
C GLU A 78 -8.38 2.27 -15.91
N LEU A 79 -7.94 2.14 -17.15
CA LEU A 79 -6.54 2.38 -17.54
C LEU A 79 -6.09 3.81 -17.23
N LYS A 80 -6.92 4.80 -17.59
CA LYS A 80 -6.66 6.20 -17.32
C LYS A 80 -6.50 6.49 -15.83
N PHE A 81 -7.34 5.91 -15.00
CA PHE A 81 -7.27 6.08 -13.54
C PHE A 81 -6.00 5.45 -12.94
N HIS A 82 -5.56 4.30 -13.48
CA HIS A 82 -4.30 3.71 -13.05
C HIS A 82 -3.11 4.61 -13.41
N PHE A 83 -3.02 5.08 -14.64
CA PHE A 83 -1.95 5.98 -15.08
C PHE A 83 -1.94 7.32 -14.33
N ALA A 84 -3.11 7.82 -13.92
CA ALA A 84 -3.21 9.02 -13.09
C ALA A 84 -2.55 8.87 -11.70
N ALA A 85 -2.26 7.66 -11.25
CA ALA A 85 -1.55 7.42 -10.00
C ALA A 85 -0.05 7.71 -10.09
N ILE A 86 0.56 7.71 -11.28
CA ILE A 86 2.02 7.84 -11.46
C ILE A 86 2.61 9.07 -10.77
N PRO A 87 2.08 10.29 -10.91
CA PRO A 87 2.60 11.46 -10.20
C PRO A 87 2.58 11.30 -8.68
N HIS A 88 1.57 10.61 -8.14
CA HIS A 88 1.44 10.36 -6.71
C HIS A 88 2.45 9.30 -6.23
N ILE A 89 2.69 8.25 -7.03
CA ILE A 89 3.73 7.24 -6.78
C ILE A 89 5.10 7.93 -6.70
N VAL A 90 5.45 8.73 -7.68
CA VAL A 90 6.73 9.47 -7.71
C VAL A 90 6.87 10.40 -6.51
N LYS A 91 5.81 11.18 -6.20
CA LYS A 91 5.80 12.12 -5.07
C LYS A 91 5.90 11.41 -3.72
N SER A 92 5.42 10.19 -3.59
CA SER A 92 5.46 9.43 -2.32
C SER A 92 6.88 9.16 -1.83
N GLY A 93 7.86 9.17 -2.73
CA GLY A 93 9.27 8.94 -2.43
C GLY A 93 9.64 7.46 -2.33
N VAL A 94 8.83 6.55 -2.87
CA VAL A 94 9.13 5.12 -2.93
C VAL A 94 10.43 4.87 -3.70
N LYS A 95 11.18 3.86 -3.25
CA LYS A 95 12.40 3.38 -3.88
C LYS A 95 12.21 2.04 -4.57
N LYS A 96 11.31 1.21 -4.02
CA LYS A 96 10.89 -0.07 -4.59
C LYS A 96 9.38 -0.05 -4.80
N LEU A 97 8.94 -0.47 -5.97
CA LEU A 97 7.54 -0.49 -6.38
C LEU A 97 7.19 -1.87 -6.94
N PHE A 98 6.24 -2.53 -6.33
CA PHE A 98 5.71 -3.81 -6.77
C PHE A 98 4.32 -3.59 -7.33
N LEU A 99 4.14 -3.87 -8.62
CA LEU A 99 2.89 -3.70 -9.35
C LEU A 99 2.27 -5.07 -9.58
N VAL A 100 1.04 -5.27 -9.11
CA VAL A 100 0.35 -6.57 -9.13
C VAL A 100 -0.94 -6.48 -9.93
N GLY A 101 -1.04 -7.29 -10.97
CA GLY A 101 -2.20 -7.33 -11.87
C GLY A 101 -1.87 -6.82 -13.27
N ASP A 102 -2.82 -7.05 -14.18
CA ASP A 102 -2.61 -6.81 -15.62
C ASP A 102 -2.56 -5.32 -15.99
N ILE A 103 -3.32 -4.49 -15.25
CA ILE A 103 -3.41 -3.06 -15.55
C ILE A 103 -2.33 -2.30 -14.80
N MET A 104 -2.18 -2.57 -13.50
CA MET A 104 -1.18 -1.90 -12.68
C MET A 104 0.23 -2.14 -13.22
N SER A 105 0.52 -3.35 -13.73
CA SER A 105 1.84 -3.70 -14.31
C SER A 105 2.20 -2.87 -15.55
N GLN A 106 1.21 -2.33 -16.29
CA GLN A 106 1.48 -1.48 -17.45
C GLN A 106 2.14 -0.15 -17.08
N LEU A 107 1.96 0.32 -15.84
CA LEU A 107 2.57 1.55 -15.36
C LEU A 107 4.09 1.48 -15.32
N ALA A 108 4.66 0.27 -15.29
CA ALA A 108 6.11 0.07 -15.16
C ALA A 108 6.93 0.83 -16.20
N GLN A 109 6.39 1.00 -17.42
CA GLN A 109 7.08 1.67 -18.51
C GLN A 109 7.17 3.19 -18.33
N GLU A 110 6.26 3.77 -17.54
CA GLU A 110 6.15 5.22 -17.31
C GLU A 110 6.76 5.65 -15.95
N ILE A 111 7.17 4.69 -15.12
CA ILE A 111 7.80 5.00 -13.83
C ILE A 111 9.26 5.41 -14.05
N PRO A 112 9.72 6.51 -13.43
CA PRO A 112 11.10 6.96 -13.53
C PRO A 112 12.12 5.90 -13.11
N LYS A 113 13.25 5.81 -13.83
CA LYS A 113 14.29 4.78 -13.64
C LYS A 113 14.99 4.79 -12.26
N ASN A 114 14.81 5.84 -11.48
CA ASN A 114 15.32 5.92 -10.11
C ASN A 114 14.46 5.20 -9.08
N ILE A 115 13.34 4.60 -9.51
CA ILE A 115 12.49 3.70 -8.73
C ILE A 115 12.66 2.29 -9.28
N LEU A 116 13.01 1.33 -8.43
CA LEU A 116 13.08 -0.07 -8.80
C LEU A 116 11.66 -0.63 -8.93
N VAL A 117 11.29 -1.07 -10.13
CA VAL A 117 9.94 -1.56 -10.41
C VAL A 117 9.98 -3.05 -10.67
N TYR A 118 9.06 -3.77 -10.02
CA TYR A 118 8.83 -5.20 -10.18
C TYR A 118 7.35 -5.41 -10.53
N THR A 119 7.07 -6.26 -11.52
CA THR A 119 5.70 -6.56 -11.96
C THR A 119 5.37 -8.01 -11.71
N TYR A 120 4.16 -8.28 -11.24
CA TYR A 120 3.67 -9.62 -10.93
C TYR A 120 2.25 -9.78 -11.49
N LYS A 121 1.96 -10.94 -12.03
CA LYS A 121 0.64 -11.23 -12.57
C LYS A 121 -0.42 -11.30 -11.48
N ASN A 122 -0.08 -11.82 -10.32
CA ASN A 122 -0.98 -12.01 -9.19
C ASN A 122 -0.23 -11.93 -7.85
N SER A 123 -0.99 -11.92 -6.77
CA SER A 123 -0.49 -11.85 -5.41
C SER A 123 0.27 -13.12 -4.96
N ASP A 124 -0.05 -14.28 -5.49
CA ASP A 124 0.63 -15.53 -5.13
C ASP A 124 2.08 -15.53 -5.58
N GLU A 125 2.34 -15.07 -6.81
CA GLU A 125 3.70 -14.92 -7.34
C GLU A 125 4.52 -13.93 -6.50
N LEU A 126 3.94 -12.76 -6.16
CA LEU A 126 4.64 -11.79 -5.33
C LEU A 126 4.84 -12.31 -3.89
N ALA A 127 3.85 -12.97 -3.30
CA ALA A 127 3.95 -13.52 -1.95
C ALA A 127 5.09 -14.55 -1.82
N TYR A 128 5.32 -15.34 -2.87
CA TYR A 128 6.45 -16.27 -2.94
C TYR A 128 7.81 -15.55 -2.95
N ASP A 129 7.89 -14.41 -3.60
CA ASP A 129 9.14 -13.70 -3.85
C ASP A 129 9.44 -12.55 -2.88
N ILE A 130 8.42 -11.94 -2.27
CA ILE A 130 8.54 -10.63 -1.60
C ILE A 130 9.65 -10.56 -0.54
N ASN A 131 9.86 -11.62 0.23
CA ASN A 131 10.87 -11.65 1.28
C ASN A 131 12.31 -11.45 0.76
N LYS A 132 12.57 -11.74 -0.52
CA LYS A 132 13.89 -11.53 -1.16
C LYS A 132 14.26 -10.06 -1.29
N TYR A 133 13.26 -9.18 -1.30
CA TYR A 133 13.42 -7.74 -1.54
C TYR A 133 13.42 -6.90 -0.27
N ILE A 134 13.06 -7.49 0.86
CA ILE A 134 13.00 -6.78 2.14
C ILE A 134 14.38 -6.74 2.78
N GLU A 135 14.89 -5.53 2.99
CA GLU A 135 16.23 -5.29 3.56
C GLU A 135 16.18 -4.91 5.04
N GLY A 136 14.99 -4.63 5.58
CA GLY A 136 14.79 -4.09 6.92
C GLY A 136 14.78 -2.56 6.97
N GLU A 137 14.25 -2.03 8.09
CA GLU A 137 14.09 -0.58 8.30
C GLU A 137 13.22 0.11 7.23
N GLU A 138 12.34 -0.63 6.57
CA GLU A 138 11.48 -0.13 5.50
C GLU A 138 10.08 0.24 6.01
N ILE A 139 9.43 1.18 5.30
CA ILE A 139 7.99 1.38 5.41
C ILE A 139 7.36 0.94 4.10
N ILE A 140 6.41 0.01 4.18
CA ILE A 140 5.80 -0.66 3.04
C ILE A 140 4.30 -0.34 3.01
N LEU A 141 3.82 0.31 1.96
CA LEU A 141 2.39 0.45 1.71
C LEU A 141 1.90 -0.75 0.90
N ILE A 142 0.86 -1.44 1.36
CA ILE A 142 0.17 -2.49 0.59
C ILE A 142 -1.23 -2.01 0.28
N LYS A 143 -1.54 -1.78 -1.02
CA LYS A 143 -2.83 -1.25 -1.45
C LYS A 143 -3.28 -1.83 -2.78
N GLY A 144 -4.54 -2.29 -2.83
CA GLY A 144 -5.18 -2.82 -4.03
C GLY A 144 -6.64 -3.16 -3.79
N SER A 145 -7.37 -3.46 -4.85
CA SER A 145 -8.74 -3.95 -4.73
C SER A 145 -8.76 -5.37 -4.13
N ARG A 146 -9.82 -5.70 -3.40
CA ARG A 146 -9.98 -6.98 -2.71
C ARG A 146 -9.77 -8.19 -3.62
N GLY A 147 -10.22 -8.11 -4.87
CA GLY A 147 -10.06 -9.19 -5.85
C GLY A 147 -8.62 -9.48 -6.29
N ILE A 148 -7.65 -8.68 -5.86
CA ILE A 148 -6.22 -8.92 -6.10
C ILE A 148 -5.61 -9.78 -4.99
N HIS A 149 -6.27 -9.90 -3.84
CA HIS A 149 -5.84 -10.75 -2.71
C HIS A 149 -4.45 -10.42 -2.15
N LEU A 150 -4.15 -9.10 -2.00
CA LEU A 150 -2.87 -8.65 -1.45
C LEU A 150 -2.66 -9.01 0.03
N GLU A 151 -3.70 -9.48 0.72
CA GLU A 151 -3.57 -10.09 2.06
C GLU A 151 -2.56 -11.23 2.07
N LYS A 152 -2.42 -12.02 0.99
CA LYS A 152 -1.42 -13.09 0.87
C LYS A 152 0.01 -12.55 0.94
N VAL A 153 0.25 -11.38 0.33
CA VAL A 153 1.55 -10.72 0.38
C VAL A 153 1.82 -10.17 1.79
N ALA A 154 0.81 -9.60 2.43
CA ALA A 154 0.91 -9.12 3.80
C ALA A 154 1.22 -10.27 4.78
N GLU A 155 0.57 -11.42 4.62
CA GLU A 155 0.82 -12.64 5.40
C GLU A 155 2.26 -13.17 5.18
N ALA A 156 2.72 -13.21 3.93
CA ALA A 156 4.10 -13.57 3.59
C ALA A 156 5.13 -12.66 4.25
N LEU A 157 4.80 -11.38 4.44
CA LEU A 157 5.59 -10.40 5.18
C LEU A 157 5.42 -10.49 6.71
N GLY A 158 4.64 -11.42 7.24
CA GLY A 158 4.49 -11.64 8.67
C GLY A 158 3.34 -10.87 9.32
N VAL A 159 2.47 -10.23 8.53
CA VAL A 159 1.22 -9.68 9.07
C VAL A 159 0.31 -10.85 9.44
N THR A 160 0.06 -11.02 10.73
CA THR A 160 -0.87 -12.04 11.23
C THR A 160 -2.22 -11.38 11.52
N ASN A 161 -3.30 -12.05 11.16
CA ASN A 161 -4.65 -11.72 11.61
C ASN A 161 -4.81 -12.10 13.10
N ALA A 162 -4.01 -11.49 13.96
CA ALA A 162 -4.26 -11.58 15.40
C ALA A 162 -5.44 -10.65 15.70
N LEU A 163 -6.63 -11.24 15.79
CA LEU A 163 -7.80 -10.66 16.43
C LEU A 163 -7.62 -10.62 17.93
#